data_2acc5b3d367f838d3bdd4042eed6e77e
#
_entry.id   2acc5b3d367f838d3bdd4042eed6e77e
#
_cell.length_a   1.000
_cell.length_b   1.000
_cell.length_c   1.000
_cell.angle_alpha   90.00
_cell.angle_beta   90.00
_cell.angle_gamma   90.00
#
_symmetry.space_group_name_H-M   'P 1'
#
loop_
_entity.id
_entity.type
_entity.pdbx_description
1 polymer ?
#
loop_
_entity_poly.entity_id
_entity_poly.type
_entity_poly.pdbx_seq_one_letter_code
_entity_poly.pdbx_strand_id
1 'polypeptide(L)'
;MNLTKNTILISGGSAGIGFEIAKLLTEKGNHVIITGRDQQRLTEAAAKLNNATAIAFDVTKEDEVNELVNRLKTDFPALNILVNNAGKGHAYDITAGGKAWEKAAEEMVTNYTSIIRLTEKLLPQLLLQETAAIVNVTSVVAIAPNINILTYSASKAALHSYTEGLRLALQETAIKVYDLMPPLVNTEFSKLIGGEKGISPEEVAKELIDALEGETYEIHVGATAAVFELAKTSPLAALNAVNDIQA
;
A
#
# COMPACT_ATOMS: atom_id res chain seq x y z
N MET A 1 4.79 -0.25 -17.71
CA MET A 1 3.84 0.76 -18.28
C MET A 1 4.51 2.13 -18.42
N ASN A 2 3.98 3.04 -19.27
CA ASN A 2 4.50 4.41 -19.33
C ASN A 2 4.04 5.22 -18.10
N LEU A 3 4.98 5.83 -17.37
CA LEU A 3 4.70 6.61 -16.16
C LEU A 3 4.75 8.13 -16.41
N THR A 4 4.18 8.58 -17.52
CA THR A 4 4.00 10.01 -17.82
C THR A 4 2.54 10.31 -18.16
N LYS A 5 2.05 11.49 -17.75
CA LYS A 5 0.68 11.95 -18.02
C LYS A 5 -0.45 11.06 -17.47
N ASN A 6 -0.18 10.27 -16.45
CA ASN A 6 -1.21 9.51 -15.76
C ASN A 6 -1.91 10.38 -14.72
N THR A 7 -3.13 9.98 -14.35
CA THR A 7 -3.84 10.47 -13.17
C THR A 7 -3.88 9.36 -12.13
N ILE A 8 -3.32 9.61 -10.95
CA ILE A 8 -2.98 8.59 -9.96
C ILE A 8 -3.62 8.93 -8.63
N LEU A 9 -4.35 7.99 -8.04
CA LEU A 9 -4.86 8.09 -6.67
C LEU A 9 -3.96 7.33 -5.72
N ILE A 10 -3.49 7.99 -4.63
CA ILE A 10 -2.68 7.36 -3.58
C ILE A 10 -3.38 7.55 -2.24
N SER A 11 -3.84 6.47 -1.64
CA SER A 11 -4.35 6.49 -0.27
C SER A 11 -3.20 6.54 0.74
N GLY A 12 -3.32 7.38 1.79
CA GLY A 12 -2.22 7.58 2.75
C GLY A 12 -1.01 8.31 2.17
N GLY A 13 -1.24 9.27 1.26
CA GLY A 13 -0.19 9.98 0.51
C GLY A 13 0.44 11.18 1.23
N SER A 14 0.09 11.46 2.49
CA SER A 14 0.61 12.64 3.21
C SER A 14 1.97 12.44 3.89
N ALA A 15 2.47 11.21 3.98
CA ALA A 15 3.75 10.88 4.63
C ALA A 15 4.28 9.52 4.19
N GLY A 16 5.53 9.22 4.56
CA GLY A 16 6.16 7.91 4.41
C GLY A 16 6.18 7.42 2.95
N ILE A 17 5.91 6.13 2.76
CA ILE A 17 5.95 5.46 1.45
C ILE A 17 5.03 6.15 0.44
N GLY A 18 3.78 6.44 0.83
CA GLY A 18 2.80 7.07 -0.06
C GLY A 18 3.21 8.46 -0.53
N PHE A 19 3.85 9.25 0.33
CA PHE A 19 4.38 10.57 -0.04
C PHE A 19 5.56 10.48 -1.02
N GLU A 20 6.52 9.58 -0.78
CA GLU A 20 7.66 9.41 -1.68
C GLU A 20 7.24 8.86 -3.04
N ILE A 21 6.25 7.95 -3.09
CA ILE A 21 5.63 7.49 -4.34
C ILE A 21 5.00 8.70 -5.07
N ALA A 22 4.22 9.53 -4.36
CA ALA A 22 3.59 10.71 -4.95
C ALA A 22 4.63 11.69 -5.52
N LYS A 23 5.72 11.91 -4.79
CA LYS A 23 6.83 12.79 -5.19
C LYS A 23 7.47 12.31 -6.49
N LEU A 24 7.93 11.06 -6.55
CA LEU A 24 8.57 10.52 -7.75
C LEU A 24 7.62 10.51 -8.96
N LEU A 25 6.33 10.20 -8.75
CA LEU A 25 5.35 10.20 -9.83
C LEU A 25 5.04 11.61 -10.34
N THR A 26 4.96 12.63 -9.46
CA THR A 26 4.78 14.01 -9.90
C THR A 26 6.01 14.55 -10.64
N GLU A 27 7.23 14.18 -10.24
CA GLU A 27 8.48 14.50 -10.93
C GLU A 27 8.52 13.92 -12.36
N LYS A 28 7.88 12.77 -12.59
CA LYS A 28 7.70 12.16 -13.94
C LYS A 28 6.57 12.81 -14.76
N GLY A 29 5.93 13.88 -14.28
CA GLY A 29 4.91 14.63 -15.01
C GLY A 29 3.49 14.03 -14.93
N ASN A 30 3.21 13.21 -13.91
CA ASN A 30 1.86 12.74 -13.63
C ASN A 30 1.09 13.72 -12.75
N HIS A 31 -0.26 13.62 -12.77
CA HIS A 31 -1.12 14.27 -11.80
C HIS A 31 -1.43 13.27 -10.68
N VAL A 32 -1.09 13.60 -9.43
CA VAL A 32 -1.26 12.72 -8.29
C VAL A 32 -2.30 13.27 -7.32
N ILE A 33 -3.29 12.46 -7.00
CA ILE A 33 -4.32 12.76 -5.99
C ILE A 33 -3.89 12.03 -4.72
N ILE A 34 -3.44 12.78 -3.72
CA ILE A 34 -3.08 12.23 -2.41
C ILE A 34 -4.24 12.33 -1.46
N THR A 35 -4.47 11.26 -0.69
CA THR A 35 -5.59 11.20 0.25
C THR A 35 -5.17 10.73 1.63
N GLY A 36 -5.98 11.06 2.64
CA GLY A 36 -5.79 10.71 4.03
C GLY A 36 -6.85 11.41 4.90
N ARG A 37 -6.79 11.25 6.22
CA ARG A 37 -7.81 11.76 7.13
C ARG A 37 -7.58 13.21 7.57
N ASP A 38 -6.35 13.67 7.55
CA ASP A 38 -5.93 14.98 8.04
C ASP A 38 -5.75 15.95 6.87
N GLN A 39 -6.70 16.87 6.71
CA GLN A 39 -6.71 17.87 5.63
C GLN A 39 -5.49 18.79 5.68
N GLN A 40 -5.04 19.18 6.88
CA GLN A 40 -3.89 20.08 7.01
C GLN A 40 -2.61 19.39 6.54
N ARG A 41 -2.34 18.18 7.04
CA ARG A 41 -1.18 17.37 6.60
C ARG A 41 -1.18 17.11 5.09
N LEU A 42 -2.35 16.84 4.52
CA LEU A 42 -2.50 16.63 3.08
C LEU A 42 -2.18 17.90 2.29
N THR A 43 -2.67 19.05 2.74
CA THR A 43 -2.39 20.34 2.09
C THR A 43 -0.91 20.68 2.14
N GLU A 44 -0.26 20.50 3.29
CA GLU A 44 1.17 20.70 3.47
C GLU A 44 2.02 19.73 2.61
N ALA A 45 1.56 18.48 2.46
CA ALA A 45 2.21 17.49 1.60
C ALA A 45 2.06 17.85 0.12
N ALA A 46 0.84 18.18 -0.32
CA ALA A 46 0.58 18.55 -1.72
C ALA A 46 1.38 19.80 -2.14
N ALA A 47 1.58 20.77 -1.23
CA ALA A 47 2.38 21.96 -1.50
C ALA A 47 3.87 21.68 -1.81
N LYS A 48 4.35 20.47 -1.46
CA LYS A 48 5.74 20.03 -1.74
C LYS A 48 5.85 19.22 -3.03
N LEU A 49 4.74 18.97 -3.71
CA LEU A 49 4.66 18.17 -4.93
C LEU A 49 4.36 19.05 -6.14
N ASN A 50 4.91 18.72 -7.31
CA ASN A 50 4.81 19.58 -8.50
C ASN A 50 3.39 19.64 -9.09
N ASN A 51 2.62 18.55 -9.02
CA ASN A 51 1.28 18.44 -9.62
C ASN A 51 0.43 17.46 -8.80
N ALA A 52 -0.06 17.94 -7.66
CA ALA A 52 -0.83 17.13 -6.73
C ALA A 52 -2.12 17.81 -6.28
N THR A 53 -3.15 17.01 -6.07
CA THR A 53 -4.42 17.39 -5.43
C THR A 53 -4.57 16.68 -4.10
N ALA A 54 -4.91 17.41 -3.05
CA ALA A 54 -5.18 16.87 -1.72
C ALA A 54 -6.69 16.69 -1.52
N ILE A 55 -7.12 15.48 -1.14
CA ILE A 55 -8.52 15.20 -0.81
C ILE A 55 -8.56 14.44 0.51
N ALA A 56 -9.16 15.05 1.55
CA ALA A 56 -9.36 14.39 2.82
C ALA A 56 -10.53 13.41 2.75
N PHE A 57 -10.30 12.19 3.21
CA PHE A 57 -11.34 11.19 3.46
C PHE A 57 -10.80 10.07 4.36
N ASP A 58 -11.70 9.41 5.07
CA ASP A 58 -11.40 8.19 5.82
C ASP A 58 -11.81 6.97 4.99
N VAL A 59 -10.83 6.18 4.56
CA VAL A 59 -11.04 4.97 3.74
C VAL A 59 -11.94 3.94 4.44
N THR A 60 -12.08 4.00 5.76
CA THR A 60 -12.95 3.11 6.54
C THR A 60 -14.42 3.52 6.53
N LYS A 61 -14.73 4.75 6.13
CA LYS A 61 -16.08 5.35 6.10
C LYS A 61 -16.70 5.21 4.72
N GLU A 62 -17.77 4.45 4.63
CA GLU A 62 -18.41 4.14 3.34
C GLU A 62 -18.93 5.39 2.63
N ASP A 63 -19.57 6.31 3.37
CA ASP A 63 -20.12 7.54 2.81
C ASP A 63 -19.01 8.43 2.22
N GLU A 64 -17.90 8.59 2.96
CA GLU A 64 -16.75 9.36 2.49
C GLU A 64 -16.09 8.73 1.24
N VAL A 65 -16.04 7.39 1.19
CA VAL A 65 -15.57 6.67 -0.01
C VAL A 65 -16.51 6.91 -1.20
N ASN A 66 -17.85 6.91 -1.00
CA ASN A 66 -18.81 7.20 -2.05
C ASN A 66 -18.65 8.62 -2.59
N GLU A 67 -18.49 9.61 -1.71
CA GLU A 67 -18.25 11.01 -2.08
C GLU A 67 -16.95 11.14 -2.87
N LEU A 68 -15.86 10.52 -2.41
CA LEU A 68 -14.59 10.50 -3.14
C LEU A 68 -14.75 9.92 -4.54
N VAL A 69 -15.37 8.74 -4.67
CA VAL A 69 -15.56 8.07 -5.96
C VAL A 69 -16.38 8.93 -6.92
N ASN A 70 -17.44 9.58 -6.45
CA ASN A 70 -18.24 10.49 -7.28
C ASN A 70 -17.42 11.68 -7.74
N ARG A 71 -16.62 12.27 -6.86
CA ARG A 71 -15.72 13.37 -7.19
C ARG A 71 -14.66 12.94 -8.20
N LEU A 72 -14.05 11.75 -8.03
CA LEU A 72 -13.05 11.23 -8.96
C LEU A 72 -13.63 11.01 -10.37
N LYS A 73 -14.85 10.52 -10.48
CA LYS A 73 -15.54 10.35 -11.77
C LYS A 73 -15.77 11.68 -12.48
N THR A 74 -16.10 12.73 -11.74
CA THR A 74 -16.43 14.05 -12.31
C THR A 74 -15.18 14.87 -12.61
N ASP A 75 -14.28 14.99 -11.64
CA ASP A 75 -13.15 15.92 -11.71
C ASP A 75 -11.89 15.28 -12.34
N PHE A 76 -11.79 13.94 -12.29
CA PHE A 76 -10.62 13.19 -12.73
C PHE A 76 -10.98 11.96 -13.58
N PRO A 77 -11.72 12.13 -14.68
CA PRO A 77 -12.19 11.01 -15.50
C PRO A 77 -11.07 10.18 -16.12
N ALA A 78 -9.85 10.74 -16.23
CA ALA A 78 -8.65 10.05 -16.70
C ALA A 78 -7.89 9.26 -15.61
N LEU A 79 -8.46 9.10 -14.40
CA LEU A 79 -7.86 8.29 -13.34
C LEU A 79 -7.59 6.86 -13.86
N ASN A 80 -6.32 6.48 -13.86
CA ASN A 80 -5.90 5.18 -14.40
C ASN A 80 -4.96 4.39 -13.48
N ILE A 81 -4.46 4.98 -12.38
CA ILE A 81 -3.63 4.25 -11.41
C ILE A 81 -4.20 4.45 -10.00
N LEU A 82 -4.42 3.33 -9.29
CA LEU A 82 -4.82 3.29 -7.89
C LEU A 82 -3.68 2.70 -7.04
N VAL A 83 -3.19 3.45 -6.04
CA VAL A 83 -2.22 2.97 -5.06
C VAL A 83 -2.90 2.88 -3.69
N ASN A 84 -3.20 1.66 -3.26
CA ASN A 84 -3.74 1.33 -1.94
C ASN A 84 -2.59 1.25 -0.94
N ASN A 85 -2.23 2.39 -0.33
CA ASN A 85 -1.12 2.49 0.62
C ASN A 85 -1.57 2.80 2.05
N ALA A 86 -2.76 3.38 2.24
CA ALA A 86 -3.29 3.63 3.58
C ALA A 86 -3.29 2.35 4.41
N GLY A 87 -2.77 2.43 5.63
CA GLY A 87 -2.67 1.28 6.52
C GLY A 87 -2.70 1.67 7.99
N LYS A 88 -3.02 0.70 8.84
CA LYS A 88 -3.01 0.79 10.30
C LYS A 88 -2.30 -0.44 10.85
N GLY A 89 -1.46 -0.25 11.88
CA GLY A 89 -0.75 -1.33 12.55
C GLY A 89 -0.64 -1.05 14.04
N HIS A 90 -0.71 -2.09 14.85
CA HIS A 90 -0.55 -2.04 16.29
C HIS A 90 0.56 -2.98 16.74
N ALA A 91 1.52 -2.44 17.50
CA ALA A 91 2.47 -3.25 18.24
C ALA A 91 1.91 -3.61 19.62
N TYR A 92 2.03 -4.89 20.01
CA TYR A 92 1.58 -5.36 21.31
C TYR A 92 2.21 -6.70 21.67
N ASP A 93 2.25 -6.98 22.98
CA ASP A 93 2.59 -8.29 23.51
C ASP A 93 1.31 -9.09 23.75
N ILE A 94 1.15 -10.22 23.07
CA ILE A 94 -0.03 -11.09 23.18
C ILE A 94 -0.16 -11.70 24.59
N THR A 95 0.96 -11.90 25.28
CA THR A 95 1.00 -12.48 26.64
C THR A 95 0.62 -11.49 27.72
N ALA A 96 0.73 -10.19 27.44
CA ALA A 96 0.42 -9.10 28.36
C ALA A 96 -1.03 -8.57 28.26
N GLY A 97 -1.96 -9.31 27.65
CA GLY A 97 -3.37 -8.94 27.55
C GLY A 97 -3.62 -7.80 26.54
N GLY A 98 -2.93 -7.80 25.42
CA GLY A 98 -2.86 -6.72 24.43
C GLY A 98 -4.13 -6.41 23.62
N LYS A 99 -5.31 -6.93 23.98
CA LYS A 99 -6.59 -6.72 23.26
C LYS A 99 -6.48 -6.98 21.76
N ALA A 100 -5.88 -8.10 21.40
CA ALA A 100 -5.54 -8.45 20.03
C ALA A 100 -6.76 -8.46 19.09
N TRP A 101 -7.93 -8.91 19.56
CA TRP A 101 -9.13 -8.99 18.74
C TRP A 101 -9.68 -7.60 18.34
N GLU A 102 -9.60 -6.59 19.22
CA GLU A 102 -10.00 -5.20 18.91
C GLU A 102 -9.07 -4.62 17.84
N LYS A 103 -7.75 -4.84 18.00
CA LYS A 103 -6.72 -4.42 17.03
C LYS A 103 -6.89 -5.11 15.69
N ALA A 104 -7.16 -6.42 15.69
CA ALA A 104 -7.44 -7.19 14.48
C ALA A 104 -8.62 -6.60 13.70
N ALA A 105 -9.73 -6.24 14.39
CA ALA A 105 -10.89 -5.66 13.73
C ALA A 105 -10.56 -4.34 13.03
N GLU A 106 -9.83 -3.44 13.70
CA GLU A 106 -9.41 -2.15 13.13
C GLU A 106 -8.45 -2.32 11.94
N GLU A 107 -7.47 -3.22 12.07
CA GLU A 107 -6.49 -3.48 11.03
C GLU A 107 -7.13 -4.16 9.81
N MET A 108 -8.00 -5.15 10.00
CA MET A 108 -8.74 -5.78 8.91
C MET A 108 -9.65 -4.80 8.18
N VAL A 109 -10.32 -3.91 8.91
CA VAL A 109 -11.14 -2.86 8.27
C VAL A 109 -10.26 -1.93 7.43
N THR A 110 -9.14 -1.46 7.95
CA THR A 110 -8.29 -0.48 7.26
C THR A 110 -7.46 -1.12 6.16
N ASN A 111 -6.80 -2.25 6.45
CA ASN A 111 -5.76 -2.81 5.57
C ASN A 111 -6.31 -3.80 4.54
N TYR A 112 -7.58 -4.24 4.67
CA TYR A 112 -8.15 -5.26 3.82
C TYR A 112 -9.52 -4.85 3.26
N THR A 113 -10.56 -4.78 4.10
CA THR A 113 -11.93 -4.59 3.57
C THR A 113 -12.14 -3.20 2.94
N SER A 114 -11.48 -2.16 3.45
CA SER A 114 -11.56 -0.83 2.84
C SER A 114 -10.88 -0.77 1.47
N ILE A 115 -9.78 -1.51 1.30
CA ILE A 115 -9.07 -1.62 0.02
C ILE A 115 -9.95 -2.32 -1.02
N ILE A 116 -10.61 -3.42 -0.65
CA ILE A 116 -11.56 -4.11 -1.52
C ILE A 116 -12.67 -3.14 -1.95
N ARG A 117 -13.29 -2.44 -0.99
CA ARG A 117 -14.36 -1.47 -1.26
C ARG A 117 -13.93 -0.37 -2.23
N LEU A 118 -12.78 0.26 -1.96
CA LEU A 118 -12.28 1.34 -2.82
C LEU A 118 -11.95 0.82 -4.23
N THR A 119 -11.30 -0.33 -4.32
CA THR A 119 -10.98 -0.99 -5.59
C THR A 119 -12.25 -1.32 -6.38
N GLU A 120 -13.23 -1.97 -5.76
CA GLU A 120 -14.51 -2.32 -6.40
C GLU A 120 -15.24 -1.09 -6.96
N LYS A 121 -15.31 -0.01 -6.17
CA LYS A 121 -16.00 1.22 -6.58
C LYS A 121 -15.29 1.99 -7.70
N LEU A 122 -13.95 1.88 -7.80
CA LEU A 122 -13.15 2.51 -8.84
C LEU A 122 -12.94 1.62 -10.07
N LEU A 123 -13.16 0.31 -9.94
CA LEU A 123 -12.95 -0.65 -11.03
C LEU A 123 -13.66 -0.27 -12.33
N PRO A 124 -14.94 0.17 -12.33
CA PRO A 124 -15.59 0.60 -13.56
C PRO A 124 -14.89 1.76 -14.29
N GLN A 125 -14.29 2.70 -13.53
CA GLN A 125 -13.55 3.82 -14.11
C GLN A 125 -12.20 3.37 -14.67
N LEU A 126 -11.49 2.48 -13.96
CA LEU A 126 -10.21 1.91 -14.40
C LEU A 126 -10.37 1.05 -15.66
N LEU A 127 -11.47 0.31 -15.78
CA LEU A 127 -11.77 -0.52 -16.98
C LEU A 127 -12.02 0.29 -18.24
N LEU A 128 -12.33 1.59 -18.13
CA LEU A 128 -12.49 2.48 -19.28
C LEU A 128 -11.17 3.02 -19.83
N GLN A 129 -10.05 2.80 -19.12
CA GLN A 129 -8.77 3.33 -19.52
C GLN A 129 -8.04 2.35 -20.44
N GLU A 130 -7.31 2.87 -21.42
CA GLU A 130 -6.46 2.05 -22.33
C GLU A 130 -5.36 1.30 -21.59
N THR A 131 -4.85 1.91 -20.53
CA THR A 131 -3.88 1.31 -19.61
C THR A 131 -4.20 1.71 -18.18
N ALA A 132 -4.26 0.75 -17.28
CA ALA A 132 -4.53 1.02 -15.86
C ALA A 132 -3.68 0.13 -14.94
N ALA A 133 -3.50 0.58 -13.70
CA ALA A 133 -2.83 -0.20 -12.68
C ALA A 133 -3.48 -0.08 -11.30
N ILE A 134 -3.43 -1.16 -10.54
CA ILE A 134 -3.74 -1.21 -9.12
C ILE A 134 -2.49 -1.69 -8.39
N VAL A 135 -2.02 -0.90 -7.43
CA VAL A 135 -0.90 -1.24 -6.55
C VAL A 135 -1.43 -1.42 -5.14
N ASN A 136 -1.25 -2.59 -4.57
CA ASN A 136 -1.55 -2.84 -3.17
C ASN A 136 -0.24 -2.87 -2.37
N VAL A 137 -0.12 -2.03 -1.35
CA VAL A 137 1.04 -2.03 -0.46
C VAL A 137 0.80 -3.04 0.65
N THR A 138 1.41 -4.21 0.51
CA THR A 138 1.38 -5.28 1.51
C THR A 138 2.56 -5.18 2.49
N SER A 139 3.36 -6.21 2.68
CA SER A 139 4.55 -6.21 3.54
C SER A 139 5.26 -7.56 3.48
N VAL A 140 6.54 -7.61 3.85
CA VAL A 140 7.27 -8.85 4.15
C VAL A 140 6.55 -9.72 5.19
N VAL A 141 5.83 -9.10 6.14
CA VAL A 141 5.10 -9.84 7.18
C VAL A 141 3.83 -10.54 6.66
N ALA A 142 3.45 -10.35 5.40
CA ALA A 142 2.46 -11.16 4.73
C ALA A 142 2.98 -12.58 4.43
N ILE A 143 4.31 -12.71 4.25
CA ILE A 143 5.02 -13.95 3.94
C ILE A 143 5.43 -14.66 5.25
N ALA A 144 6.06 -13.92 6.17
CA ALA A 144 6.54 -14.43 7.45
C ALA A 144 6.10 -13.46 8.57
N PRO A 145 5.09 -13.81 9.39
CA PRO A 145 4.53 -12.90 10.39
C PRO A 145 5.52 -12.54 11.50
N ASN A 146 5.42 -11.28 11.98
CA ASN A 146 6.22 -10.80 13.10
C ASN A 146 5.42 -10.86 14.41
N ILE A 147 6.04 -11.38 15.48
CA ILE A 147 5.41 -11.63 16.79
C ILE A 147 4.92 -10.38 17.51
N ASN A 148 5.49 -9.20 17.22
CA ASN A 148 5.11 -7.94 17.86
C ASN A 148 3.91 -7.25 17.17
N ILE A 149 3.52 -7.70 15.96
CA ILE A 149 2.47 -7.12 15.11
C ILE A 149 1.63 -8.23 14.45
N LEU A 150 1.21 -9.22 15.24
CA LEU A 150 0.56 -10.44 14.75
C LEU A 150 -0.68 -10.17 13.89
N THR A 151 -1.58 -9.30 14.36
CA THR A 151 -2.84 -9.01 13.67
C THR A 151 -2.62 -8.16 12.42
N TYR A 152 -1.64 -7.26 12.45
CA TYR A 152 -1.20 -6.55 11.25
C TYR A 152 -0.65 -7.52 10.20
N SER A 153 0.21 -8.46 10.61
CA SER A 153 0.75 -9.49 9.70
C SER A 153 -0.38 -10.28 9.04
N ALA A 154 -1.38 -10.71 9.81
CA ALA A 154 -2.53 -11.40 9.28
C ALA A 154 -3.34 -10.55 8.28
N SER A 155 -3.52 -9.25 8.56
CA SER A 155 -4.22 -8.35 7.65
C SER A 155 -3.48 -8.15 6.32
N LYS A 156 -2.14 -8.12 6.37
CA LYS A 156 -1.30 -8.01 5.17
C LYS A 156 -1.23 -9.33 4.38
N ALA A 157 -1.29 -10.48 5.05
CA ALA A 157 -1.43 -11.78 4.39
C ALA A 157 -2.78 -11.91 3.66
N ALA A 158 -3.87 -11.42 4.27
CA ALA A 158 -5.17 -11.37 3.62
C ALA A 158 -5.15 -10.47 2.37
N LEU A 159 -4.50 -9.30 2.46
CA LEU A 159 -4.37 -8.39 1.32
C LEU A 159 -3.49 -8.99 0.21
N HIS A 160 -2.39 -9.66 0.55
CA HIS A 160 -1.52 -10.36 -0.40
C HIS A 160 -2.32 -11.41 -1.19
N SER A 161 -3.02 -12.30 -0.50
CA SER A 161 -3.86 -13.33 -1.13
C SER A 161 -4.95 -12.71 -2.04
N TYR A 162 -5.59 -11.61 -1.60
CA TYR A 162 -6.54 -10.87 -2.43
C TYR A 162 -5.87 -10.29 -3.68
N THR A 163 -4.66 -9.77 -3.56
CA THR A 163 -3.91 -9.15 -4.66
C THR A 163 -3.57 -10.17 -5.74
N GLU A 164 -3.15 -11.37 -5.36
CA GLU A 164 -2.91 -12.48 -6.29
C GLU A 164 -4.19 -12.88 -7.03
N GLY A 165 -5.29 -13.08 -6.28
CA GLY A 165 -6.60 -13.40 -6.87
C GLY A 165 -7.13 -12.31 -7.80
N LEU A 166 -6.97 -11.03 -7.41
CA LEU A 166 -7.38 -9.88 -8.22
C LEU A 166 -6.56 -9.79 -9.52
N ARG A 167 -5.25 -10.05 -9.45
CA ARG A 167 -4.38 -10.10 -10.64
C ARG A 167 -4.85 -11.14 -11.64
N LEU A 168 -5.18 -12.34 -11.16
CA LEU A 168 -5.71 -13.40 -12.00
C LEU A 168 -7.08 -13.05 -12.59
N ALA A 169 -7.98 -12.48 -11.78
CA ALA A 169 -9.33 -12.10 -12.20
C ALA A 169 -9.34 -11.00 -13.28
N LEU A 170 -8.34 -10.12 -13.28
CA LEU A 170 -8.23 -9.00 -14.22
C LEU A 170 -7.24 -9.26 -15.38
N GLN A 171 -6.67 -10.46 -15.52
CA GLN A 171 -5.61 -10.77 -16.49
C GLN A 171 -5.99 -10.47 -17.94
N GLU A 172 -7.28 -10.60 -18.30
CA GLU A 172 -7.79 -10.34 -19.67
C GLU A 172 -8.24 -8.87 -19.85
N THR A 173 -7.92 -7.99 -18.90
CA THR A 173 -8.23 -6.55 -18.99
C THR A 173 -6.96 -5.71 -19.18
N ALA A 174 -7.15 -4.40 -19.40
CA ALA A 174 -6.04 -3.45 -19.45
C ALA A 174 -5.44 -3.13 -18.06
N ILE A 175 -6.02 -3.64 -16.97
CA ILE A 175 -5.59 -3.35 -15.60
C ILE A 175 -4.48 -4.32 -15.18
N LYS A 176 -3.34 -3.77 -14.78
CA LYS A 176 -2.23 -4.53 -14.18
C LYS A 176 -2.27 -4.40 -12.66
N VAL A 177 -2.12 -5.51 -11.94
CA VAL A 177 -2.20 -5.54 -10.47
C VAL A 177 -0.84 -5.89 -9.88
N TYR A 178 -0.33 -4.98 -9.05
CA TYR A 178 0.98 -5.06 -8.42
C TYR A 178 0.85 -5.26 -6.92
N ASP A 179 1.72 -6.06 -6.36
CA ASP A 179 1.89 -6.27 -4.93
C ASP A 179 3.24 -5.69 -4.49
N LEU A 180 3.21 -4.58 -3.78
CA LEU A 180 4.40 -3.95 -3.23
C LEU A 180 4.62 -4.45 -1.80
N MET A 181 5.69 -5.21 -1.59
CA MET A 181 6.02 -5.87 -0.32
C MET A 181 7.27 -5.25 0.33
N PRO A 182 7.14 -4.13 1.06
CA PRO A 182 8.26 -3.55 1.78
C PRO A 182 8.67 -4.40 2.98
N PRO A 183 9.97 -4.38 3.37
CA PRO A 183 10.44 -4.81 4.67
C PRO A 183 10.13 -3.75 5.74
N LEU A 184 10.88 -3.71 6.84
CA LEU A 184 10.84 -2.59 7.78
C LEU A 184 11.30 -1.29 7.09
N VAL A 185 10.48 -0.24 7.17
CA VAL A 185 10.75 1.05 6.53
C VAL A 185 10.78 2.14 7.59
N ASN A 186 11.74 3.04 7.50
CA ASN A 186 11.90 4.18 8.43
C ASN A 186 10.80 5.23 8.19
N THR A 187 9.68 5.07 8.87
CA THR A 187 8.53 5.96 8.81
C THR A 187 7.96 6.22 10.20
N GLU A 188 7.11 7.24 10.33
CA GLU A 188 6.38 7.47 11.58
C GLU A 188 5.51 6.25 11.98
N PHE A 189 4.97 5.54 10.98
CA PHE A 189 4.16 4.35 11.17
C PHE A 189 4.89 3.23 11.92
N SER A 190 6.17 3.03 11.64
CA SER A 190 6.99 1.93 12.16
C SER A 190 7.81 2.26 13.42
N LYS A 191 7.69 3.49 13.96
CA LYS A 191 8.47 3.92 15.13
C LYS A 191 8.40 2.96 16.33
N LEU A 192 7.22 2.40 16.61
CA LEU A 192 7.00 1.51 17.76
C LEU A 192 7.64 0.12 17.60
N ILE A 193 8.11 -0.22 16.39
CA ILE A 193 8.74 -1.51 16.08
C ILE A 193 10.17 -1.35 15.57
N GLY A 194 10.84 -0.25 15.90
CA GLY A 194 12.23 -0.02 15.52
C GLY A 194 12.43 0.45 14.08
N GLY A 195 11.46 1.22 13.57
CA GLY A 195 11.47 1.72 12.19
C GLY A 195 12.73 2.47 11.77
N GLU A 196 13.46 3.05 12.73
CA GLU A 196 14.73 3.75 12.48
C GLU A 196 15.83 2.84 11.89
N LYS A 197 15.69 1.52 12.04
CA LYS A 197 16.60 0.51 11.45
C LYS A 197 16.18 0.09 10.04
N GLY A 198 15.00 0.50 9.60
CA GLY A 198 14.45 0.16 8.30
C GLY A 198 15.07 0.96 7.15
N ILE A 199 14.81 0.51 5.93
CA ILE A 199 15.17 1.24 4.72
C ILE A 199 14.39 2.56 4.60
N SER A 200 14.84 3.45 3.75
CA SER A 200 14.11 4.72 3.52
C SER A 200 12.83 4.48 2.73
N PRO A 201 11.76 5.28 2.95
CA PRO A 201 10.56 5.21 2.13
C PRO A 201 10.82 5.60 0.66
N GLU A 202 11.85 6.37 0.39
CA GLU A 202 12.29 6.72 -0.97
C GLU A 202 12.80 5.49 -1.73
N GLU A 203 13.57 4.58 -1.08
CA GLU A 203 14.00 3.32 -1.70
C GLU A 203 12.81 2.47 -2.12
N VAL A 204 11.79 2.35 -1.25
CA VAL A 204 10.54 1.62 -1.57
C VAL A 204 9.84 2.23 -2.78
N ALA A 205 9.76 3.57 -2.82
CA ALA A 205 9.13 4.28 -3.93
C ALA A 205 9.88 4.06 -5.25
N LYS A 206 11.22 4.08 -5.25
CA LYS A 206 12.05 3.80 -6.43
C LYS A 206 11.81 2.39 -6.97
N GLU A 207 11.82 1.38 -6.11
CA GLU A 207 11.56 -0.01 -6.53
C GLU A 207 10.14 -0.18 -7.12
N LEU A 208 9.15 0.54 -6.59
CA LEU A 208 7.82 0.57 -7.22
C LEU A 208 7.86 1.18 -8.63
N ILE A 209 8.54 2.31 -8.80
CA ILE A 209 8.65 2.97 -10.12
C ILE A 209 9.32 2.04 -11.13
N ASP A 210 10.44 1.43 -10.77
CA ASP A 210 11.17 0.49 -11.61
C ASP A 210 10.31 -0.73 -11.99
N ALA A 211 9.54 -1.25 -11.02
CA ALA A 211 8.64 -2.37 -11.24
C ALA A 211 7.45 -2.04 -12.16
N LEU A 212 6.88 -0.84 -12.03
CA LEU A 212 5.81 -0.37 -12.92
C LEU A 212 6.30 -0.21 -14.36
N GLU A 213 7.51 0.32 -14.57
CA GLU A 213 8.14 0.46 -15.88
C GLU A 213 8.54 -0.92 -16.46
N GLY A 214 9.09 -1.81 -15.62
CA GLY A 214 9.56 -3.16 -15.98
C GLY A 214 8.49 -4.26 -15.97
N GLU A 215 7.25 -3.94 -15.57
CA GLU A 215 6.12 -4.89 -15.42
C GLU A 215 6.41 -6.06 -14.46
N THR A 216 7.08 -5.77 -13.33
CA THR A 216 7.30 -6.73 -12.24
C THR A 216 6.15 -6.67 -11.26
N TYR A 217 5.26 -7.65 -11.28
CA TYR A 217 3.99 -7.61 -10.55
C TYR A 217 4.10 -7.93 -9.05
N GLU A 218 5.11 -8.70 -8.63
CA GLU A 218 5.44 -8.97 -7.23
C GLU A 218 6.74 -8.29 -6.87
N ILE A 219 6.64 -7.23 -6.06
CA ILE A 219 7.75 -6.33 -5.78
C ILE A 219 8.27 -6.63 -4.38
N HIS A 220 9.26 -7.50 -4.29
CA HIS A 220 9.92 -7.89 -3.04
C HIS A 220 11.03 -6.92 -2.70
N VAL A 221 10.67 -5.79 -2.07
CA VAL A 221 11.59 -4.68 -1.79
C VAL A 221 12.72 -5.10 -0.85
N GLY A 222 13.95 -4.85 -1.24
CA GLY A 222 15.13 -5.04 -0.41
C GLY A 222 15.20 -6.43 0.24
N ALA A 223 15.26 -6.50 1.57
CA ALA A 223 15.37 -7.76 2.32
C ALA A 223 14.16 -8.70 2.14
N THR A 224 13.01 -8.21 1.67
CA THR A 224 11.84 -9.06 1.41
C THR A 224 12.12 -10.16 0.40
N ALA A 225 12.96 -9.89 -0.61
CA ALA A 225 13.32 -10.89 -1.62
C ALA A 225 14.00 -12.12 -0.98
N ALA A 226 14.92 -11.90 -0.05
CA ALA A 226 15.59 -12.99 0.65
C ALA A 226 14.62 -13.79 1.56
N VAL A 227 13.71 -13.11 2.26
CA VAL A 227 12.68 -13.76 3.09
C VAL A 227 11.73 -14.59 2.23
N PHE A 228 11.33 -14.08 1.08
CA PHE A 228 10.46 -14.79 0.15
C PHE A 228 11.10 -16.08 -0.37
N GLU A 229 12.35 -16.03 -0.82
CA GLU A 229 13.07 -17.24 -1.26
C GLU A 229 13.29 -18.23 -0.11
N LEU A 230 13.60 -17.73 1.08
CA LEU A 230 13.76 -18.56 2.26
C LEU A 230 12.44 -19.25 2.66
N ALA A 231 11.30 -18.56 2.55
CA ALA A 231 9.99 -19.13 2.87
C ALA A 231 9.60 -20.31 1.97
N LYS A 232 10.06 -20.34 0.71
CA LYS A 232 9.83 -21.45 -0.22
C LYS A 232 10.55 -22.73 0.19
N THR A 233 11.71 -22.60 0.83
CA THR A 233 12.58 -23.73 1.18
C THR A 233 12.48 -24.10 2.66
N SER A 234 12.35 -23.12 3.54
CA SER A 234 12.25 -23.30 4.99
C SER A 234 11.37 -22.21 5.62
N PRO A 235 10.04 -22.44 5.71
CA PRO A 235 9.11 -21.48 6.33
C PRO A 235 9.52 -21.09 7.76
N LEU A 236 10.05 -22.04 8.54
CA LEU A 236 10.54 -21.77 9.90
C LEU A 236 11.74 -20.83 9.91
N ALA A 237 12.67 -21.00 8.98
CA ALA A 237 13.83 -20.10 8.88
C ALA A 237 13.40 -18.68 8.47
N ALA A 238 12.40 -18.54 7.58
CA ALA A 238 11.83 -17.25 7.22
C ALA A 238 11.17 -16.55 8.41
N LEU A 239 10.40 -17.31 9.22
CA LEU A 239 9.81 -16.82 10.47
C LEU A 239 10.90 -16.34 11.45
N ASN A 240 11.95 -17.12 11.64
CA ASN A 240 13.06 -16.74 12.52
C ASN A 240 13.77 -15.47 12.03
N ALA A 241 14.01 -15.36 10.72
CA ALA A 241 14.66 -14.20 10.12
C ALA A 241 13.86 -12.89 10.32
N VAL A 242 12.53 -12.93 10.17
CA VAL A 242 11.67 -11.75 10.37
C VAL A 242 11.56 -11.36 11.86
N ASN A 243 11.85 -12.29 12.78
CA ASN A 243 11.71 -12.09 14.23
C ASN A 243 13.05 -12.00 14.97
N ASP A 244 14.18 -11.93 14.27
CA ASP A 244 15.53 -11.90 14.83
C ASP A 244 15.82 -13.06 15.80
N ILE A 245 15.21 -14.24 15.57
CA ILE A 245 15.40 -15.43 16.38
C ILE A 245 16.57 -16.24 15.79
N GLN A 246 17.62 -16.41 16.59
CA GLN A 246 18.72 -17.30 16.22
C GLN A 246 18.26 -18.77 16.29
N ALA A 247 18.56 -19.53 15.25
CA ALA A 247 18.23 -20.96 15.15
C ALA A 247 19.12 -21.82 16.04
#